data_33f4251f92fc376794a410e4b5b97983
#
_entry.id   33f4251f92fc376794a410e4b5b97983
#
_cell.length_a   1.000
_cell.length_b   1.000
_cell.length_c   1.000
_cell.angle_alpha   90.00
_cell.angle_beta   90.00
_cell.angle_gamma   90.00
#
_symmetry.space_group_name_H-M   'P 1'
#
loop_
_entity.id
_entity.type
_entity.pdbx_description
1 polymer ?
#
loop_
_entity_poly.entity_id
_entity_poly.type
_entity_poly.pdbx_seq_one_letter_code
_entity_poly.pdbx_strand_id
1 'polypeptide(L)'
;MNKAFWLKSFFKALLLCVFCASFAHSRPPEFASTKLFLLAKDQKAYLFITEKATLRKETFEFSWTLYDGLNLVVHSKWRLYPRQIMFSRRRGLELYSQNILLARKNPYLDEVRVYIEFLSFEAGAAKFGVYVMDKSQRVGIEYYPDQEVQDEQN
;
A
#
# COMPACT_ATOMS: atom_id res chain seq x y z
N MET A 1 -22.90 -50.27 12.26
CA MET A 1 -22.76 -48.85 11.81
C MET A 1 -21.50 -48.25 12.39
N ASN A 2 -20.46 -48.02 11.54
CA ASN A 2 -19.07 -47.84 11.97
C ASN A 2 -18.81 -46.41 12.50
N LYS A 3 -18.80 -46.26 13.82
CA LYS A 3 -18.47 -44.98 14.53
C LYS A 3 -17.09 -44.40 14.11
N ALA A 4 -16.14 -45.26 13.71
CA ALA A 4 -14.81 -44.85 13.28
C ALA A 4 -14.81 -44.11 11.92
N PHE A 5 -15.75 -44.36 11.04
CA PHE A 5 -15.83 -43.68 9.75
C PHE A 5 -16.35 -42.25 9.90
N TRP A 6 -17.30 -42.01 10.79
CA TRP A 6 -17.81 -40.68 11.10
C TRP A 6 -16.77 -39.77 11.77
N LEU A 7 -15.95 -40.34 12.66
CA LEU A 7 -14.90 -39.59 13.35
C LEU A 7 -13.82 -39.12 12.39
N LYS A 8 -13.41 -39.94 11.41
CA LYS A 8 -12.40 -39.57 10.39
C LYS A 8 -12.93 -38.49 9.44
N SER A 9 -14.22 -38.52 9.09
CA SER A 9 -14.83 -37.50 8.23
C SER A 9 -14.97 -36.16 8.95
N PHE A 10 -15.32 -36.19 10.24
CA PHE A 10 -15.41 -34.98 11.07
C PHE A 10 -14.05 -34.30 11.27
N PHE A 11 -13.00 -35.10 11.47
CA PHE A 11 -11.62 -34.58 11.60
C PHE A 11 -11.12 -33.94 10.32
N LYS A 12 -11.42 -34.51 9.15
CA LYS A 12 -11.08 -33.90 7.84
C LYS A 12 -11.81 -32.57 7.60
N ALA A 13 -13.09 -32.51 7.93
CA ALA A 13 -13.90 -31.29 7.80
C ALA A 13 -13.39 -30.19 8.76
N LEU A 14 -13.05 -30.57 10.01
CA LEU A 14 -12.49 -29.63 10.98
C LEU A 14 -11.11 -29.10 10.56
N LEU A 15 -10.26 -29.96 10.01
CA LEU A 15 -8.94 -29.57 9.49
C LEU A 15 -9.06 -28.62 8.30
N LEU A 16 -10.02 -28.85 7.41
CA LEU A 16 -10.30 -27.96 6.26
C LEU A 16 -10.80 -26.59 6.72
N CYS A 17 -11.68 -26.53 7.73
CA CYS A 17 -12.13 -25.25 8.31
C CYS A 17 -11.00 -24.47 8.99
N VAL A 18 -10.09 -25.13 9.68
CA VAL A 18 -8.93 -24.47 10.31
C VAL A 18 -7.98 -23.93 9.24
N PHE A 19 -7.78 -24.64 8.13
CA PHE A 19 -6.97 -24.15 7.01
C PHE A 19 -7.61 -22.92 6.31
N CYS A 20 -8.92 -22.91 6.14
CA CYS A 20 -9.62 -21.74 5.57
C CYS A 20 -9.60 -20.52 6.49
N ALA A 21 -9.59 -20.72 7.82
CA ALA A 21 -9.53 -19.62 8.78
C ALA A 21 -8.14 -18.96 8.83
N SER A 22 -7.07 -19.67 8.44
CA SER A 22 -5.70 -19.15 8.45
C SER A 22 -5.41 -18.16 7.31
N PHE A 23 -6.30 -18.05 6.31
CA PHE A 23 -6.23 -17.05 5.23
C PHE A 23 -7.10 -15.81 5.49
N ALA A 24 -7.62 -15.64 6.70
CA ALA A 24 -8.10 -14.33 7.13
C ALA A 24 -6.89 -13.42 7.31
N HIS A 25 -6.26 -13.04 6.19
CA HIS A 25 -5.32 -11.92 6.16
C HIS A 25 -6.08 -10.75 6.79
N SER A 26 -5.50 -10.16 7.82
CA SER A 26 -5.96 -8.90 8.34
C SER A 26 -6.17 -7.99 7.13
N ARG A 27 -7.43 -7.72 6.79
CA ARG A 27 -7.76 -6.77 5.74
C ARG A 27 -6.99 -5.51 6.06
N PRO A 28 -6.13 -5.02 5.16
CA PRO A 28 -5.48 -3.74 5.37
C PRO A 28 -6.59 -2.72 5.69
N PRO A 29 -6.32 -1.70 6.52
CA PRO A 29 -7.31 -0.68 6.84
C PRO A 29 -7.97 -0.23 5.56
N GLU A 30 -9.29 0.03 5.58
CA GLU A 30 -10.07 0.37 4.38
C GLU A 30 -9.41 1.56 3.67
N PHE A 31 -8.67 1.26 2.61
CA PHE A 31 -8.06 2.28 1.80
C PHE A 31 -9.10 2.89 0.87
N ALA A 32 -9.18 4.20 0.86
CA ALA A 32 -10.07 4.93 -0.04
C ALA A 32 -9.60 4.83 -1.50
N SER A 33 -8.30 4.61 -1.71
CA SER A 33 -7.69 4.47 -3.03
C SER A 33 -6.43 3.63 -2.96
N THR A 34 -6.20 2.83 -4.00
CA THR A 34 -5.01 1.98 -4.16
C THR A 34 -4.51 2.06 -5.59
N LYS A 35 -3.20 2.19 -5.79
CA LYS A 35 -2.56 2.18 -7.11
C LYS A 35 -1.24 1.43 -7.04
N LEU A 36 -0.95 0.62 -8.06
CA LEU A 36 0.35 0.01 -8.28
C LEU A 36 1.17 0.86 -9.25
N PHE A 37 2.45 1.03 -8.95
CA PHE A 37 3.42 1.70 -9.81
C PHE A 37 4.58 0.76 -10.10
N LEU A 38 4.99 0.70 -11.36
CA LEU A 38 6.25 0.11 -11.78
C LEU A 38 7.15 1.24 -12.27
N LEU A 39 8.16 1.60 -11.50
CA LEU A 39 9.00 2.76 -11.78
C LEU A 39 10.41 2.35 -12.17
N ALA A 40 10.90 2.85 -13.30
CA ALA A 40 12.31 2.82 -13.62
C ALA A 40 13.11 3.73 -12.67
N LYS A 41 14.43 3.55 -12.63
CA LYS A 41 15.31 4.42 -11.84
C LYS A 41 15.09 5.89 -12.20
N ASP A 42 15.00 6.75 -11.19
CA ASP A 42 14.77 8.19 -11.28
C ASP A 42 13.42 8.60 -11.90
N GLN A 43 12.60 7.64 -12.33
CA GLN A 43 11.24 7.91 -12.78
C GLN A 43 10.39 8.37 -11.59
N LYS A 44 9.61 9.44 -11.81
CA LYS A 44 8.77 10.04 -10.79
C LYS A 44 7.34 9.56 -10.90
N ALA A 45 6.75 9.29 -9.74
CA ALA A 45 5.31 9.12 -9.58
C ALA A 45 4.73 10.30 -8.80
N TYR A 46 3.50 10.67 -9.15
CA TYR A 46 2.79 11.79 -8.55
C TYR A 46 1.40 11.37 -8.10
N LEU A 47 1.02 11.86 -6.94
CA LEU A 47 -0.35 11.85 -6.45
C LEU A 47 -0.82 13.30 -6.39
N PHE A 48 -1.79 13.65 -7.21
CA PHE A 48 -2.46 14.94 -7.16
C PHE A 48 -3.64 14.82 -6.20
N ILE A 49 -3.58 15.53 -5.09
CA ILE A 49 -4.50 15.42 -3.98
C ILE A 49 -5.31 16.70 -3.90
N THR A 50 -6.63 16.59 -4.06
CA THR A 50 -7.55 17.72 -3.96
C THR A 50 -8.39 17.61 -2.70
N GLU A 51 -8.24 18.53 -1.76
CA GLU A 51 -9.12 18.62 -0.58
C GLU A 51 -10.50 19.11 -1.01
N LYS A 52 -11.54 18.27 -0.85
CA LYS A 52 -12.89 18.55 -1.36
C LYS A 52 -13.55 19.78 -0.72
N ALA A 53 -13.23 20.07 0.55
CA ALA A 53 -13.84 21.19 1.27
C ALA A 53 -13.30 22.57 0.86
N THR A 54 -12.02 22.63 0.49
CA THR A 54 -11.30 23.87 0.18
C THR A 54 -10.93 23.99 -1.29
N LEU A 55 -11.08 22.91 -2.06
CA LEU A 55 -10.61 22.75 -3.44
C LEU A 55 -9.08 22.97 -3.59
N ARG A 56 -8.37 22.93 -2.47
CA ARG A 56 -6.92 23.07 -2.45
C ARG A 56 -6.28 21.83 -3.07
N LYS A 57 -5.41 22.07 -4.04
CA LYS A 57 -4.64 21.04 -4.72
C LYS A 57 -3.22 20.99 -4.16
N GLU A 58 -2.74 19.80 -3.86
CA GLU A 58 -1.39 19.52 -3.39
C GLU A 58 -0.82 18.33 -4.16
N THR A 59 0.50 18.25 -4.27
CA THR A 59 1.18 17.17 -4.98
C THR A 59 2.10 16.42 -4.02
N PHE A 60 1.93 15.11 -3.95
CA PHE A 60 2.89 14.21 -3.36
C PHE A 60 3.68 13.55 -4.50
N GLU A 61 5.00 13.65 -4.46
CA GLU A 61 5.92 13.12 -5.48
C GLU A 61 6.83 12.09 -4.83
N PHE A 62 7.14 11.00 -5.55
CA PHE A 62 8.22 10.09 -5.15
C PHE A 62 8.92 9.47 -6.36
N SER A 63 10.17 9.06 -6.15
CA SER A 63 11.00 8.31 -7.10
C SER A 63 12.01 7.48 -6.31
N TRP A 64 12.70 6.55 -6.97
CA TRP A 64 13.79 5.81 -6.35
C TRP A 64 15.10 6.02 -7.14
N THR A 65 16.24 5.89 -6.46
CA THR A 65 17.56 6.23 -7.03
C THR A 65 18.58 5.11 -6.91
N LEU A 66 18.53 4.31 -5.87
CA LEU A 66 19.50 3.25 -5.60
C LEU A 66 18.79 1.99 -5.10
N TYR A 67 19.20 0.83 -5.62
CA TYR A 67 18.83 -0.48 -5.12
C TYR A 67 20.06 -1.37 -5.08
N ASP A 68 20.37 -1.95 -3.91
CA ASP A 68 21.53 -2.83 -3.68
C ASP A 68 21.16 -4.31 -3.54
N GLY A 69 19.93 -4.69 -3.90
CA GLY A 69 19.38 -6.04 -3.74
C GLY A 69 18.64 -6.26 -2.41
N LEU A 70 18.90 -5.45 -1.38
CA LEU A 70 18.28 -5.53 -0.07
C LEU A 70 17.62 -4.22 0.36
N ASN A 71 18.24 -3.10 0.01
CA ASN A 71 17.79 -1.76 0.38
C ASN A 71 17.46 -0.94 -0.87
N LEU A 72 16.37 -0.21 -0.79
CA LEU A 72 15.91 0.71 -1.83
C LEU A 72 15.87 2.12 -1.27
N VAL A 73 16.56 3.05 -1.92
CA VAL A 73 16.52 4.47 -1.55
C VAL A 73 15.46 5.18 -2.38
N VAL A 74 14.48 5.74 -1.69
CA VAL A 74 13.36 6.48 -2.27
C VAL A 74 13.43 7.93 -1.82
N HIS A 75 13.25 8.83 -2.76
CA HIS A 75 13.05 10.25 -2.50
C HIS A 75 11.57 10.57 -2.60
N SER A 76 11.02 11.24 -1.60
CA SER A 76 9.66 11.74 -1.64
C SER A 76 9.63 13.24 -1.38
N LYS A 77 8.59 13.89 -1.90
CA LYS A 77 8.35 15.31 -1.66
C LYS A 77 6.89 15.54 -1.40
N TRP A 78 6.60 16.11 -0.25
CA TRP A 78 5.28 16.58 0.10
C TRP A 78 5.31 18.08 0.34
N ARG A 79 4.56 18.83 -0.45
CA ARG A 79 4.65 20.29 -0.50
C ARG A 79 6.08 20.73 -0.86
N LEU A 80 6.73 21.45 0.05
CA LEU A 80 8.11 21.93 -0.13
C LEU A 80 9.15 21.09 0.62
N TYR A 81 8.73 20.01 1.29
CA TYR A 81 9.60 19.21 2.14
C TYR A 81 10.05 17.94 1.44
N PRO A 82 11.31 17.87 0.93
CA PRO A 82 11.88 16.64 0.43
C PRO A 82 12.26 15.72 1.60
N ARG A 83 12.14 14.42 1.38
CA ARG A 83 12.58 13.38 2.31
C ARG A 83 13.26 12.26 1.56
N GLN A 84 14.25 11.66 2.21
CA GLN A 84 14.85 10.41 1.78
C GLN A 84 14.35 9.30 2.70
N ILE A 85 13.91 8.19 2.09
CA ILE A 85 13.38 7.03 2.77
C ILE A 85 14.22 5.84 2.33
N MET A 86 14.55 4.95 3.25
CA MET A 86 15.21 3.70 2.94
C MET A 86 14.27 2.54 3.26
N PHE A 87 13.81 1.84 2.23
CA PHE A 87 13.14 0.56 2.38
C PHE A 87 14.18 -0.55 2.54
N SER A 88 13.95 -1.50 3.43
CA SER A 88 14.87 -2.61 3.68
C SER A 88 14.12 -3.90 3.92
N ARG A 89 14.20 -4.83 2.97
CA ARG A 89 13.60 -6.16 3.10
C ARG A 89 14.16 -6.95 4.29
N ARG A 90 15.46 -6.84 4.52
CA ARG A 90 16.11 -7.52 5.64
C ARG A 90 15.59 -7.10 7.01
N ARG A 91 15.08 -5.86 7.12
CA ARG A 91 14.61 -5.27 8.39
C ARG A 91 13.10 -5.23 8.50
N GLY A 92 12.35 -5.71 7.50
CA GLY A 92 10.89 -5.57 7.45
C GLY A 92 10.42 -4.12 7.35
N LEU A 93 11.27 -3.23 6.82
CA LEU A 93 10.97 -1.81 6.63
C LEU A 93 10.60 -1.58 5.16
N GLU A 94 9.47 -2.12 4.75
CA GLU A 94 8.99 -2.04 3.37
C GLU A 94 7.84 -1.03 3.20
N LEU A 95 7.38 -0.44 4.32
CA LEU A 95 6.26 0.48 4.35
C LEU A 95 6.66 1.84 4.90
N TYR A 96 6.33 2.90 4.17
CA TYR A 96 6.42 4.29 4.59
C TYR A 96 5.04 4.92 4.66
N SER A 97 4.82 5.86 5.58
CA SER A 97 3.59 6.63 5.64
C SER A 97 3.83 8.12 5.81
N GLN A 98 2.96 8.92 5.17
CA GLN A 98 2.96 10.38 5.23
C GLN A 98 1.57 10.91 5.51
N ASN A 99 1.44 11.73 6.56
CA ASN A 99 0.20 12.47 6.82
C ASN A 99 0.03 13.56 5.76
N ILE A 100 -1.11 13.55 5.09
CA ILE A 100 -1.48 14.51 4.05
C ILE A 100 -2.35 15.61 4.65
N LEU A 101 -3.39 15.23 5.37
CA LEU A 101 -4.25 16.15 6.11
C LEU A 101 -4.34 15.70 7.56
N LEU A 102 -4.13 16.64 8.46
CA LEU A 102 -4.31 16.39 9.89
C LEU A 102 -5.80 16.21 10.21
N ALA A 103 -6.04 15.42 11.23
CA ALA A 103 -7.38 15.23 11.75
C ALA A 103 -7.96 16.57 12.27
N ARG A 104 -9.24 16.80 11.99
CA ARG A 104 -9.96 17.99 12.48
C ARG A 104 -10.54 17.78 13.88
N LYS A 105 -11.20 16.65 14.11
CA LYS A 105 -11.89 16.33 15.36
C LYS A 105 -11.51 14.98 15.94
N ASN A 106 -11.42 13.96 15.11
CA ASN A 106 -11.09 12.60 15.52
C ASN A 106 -9.88 12.09 14.72
N PRO A 107 -8.70 11.90 15.37
CA PRO A 107 -7.49 11.47 14.68
C PRO A 107 -7.65 10.14 13.93
N TYR A 108 -8.53 9.25 14.39
CA TYR A 108 -8.74 7.94 13.79
C TYR A 108 -9.67 7.94 12.57
N LEU A 109 -10.52 8.96 12.43
CA LEU A 109 -11.52 9.04 11.35
C LEU A 109 -11.19 10.10 10.31
N ASP A 110 -10.61 11.21 10.75
CA ASP A 110 -10.46 12.41 9.92
C ASP A 110 -9.06 12.57 9.32
N GLU A 111 -8.10 11.73 9.70
CA GLU A 111 -6.76 11.79 9.16
C GLU A 111 -6.73 11.23 7.73
N VAL A 112 -6.05 11.95 6.83
CA VAL A 112 -5.72 11.45 5.50
C VAL A 112 -4.24 11.12 5.44
N ARG A 113 -3.92 9.87 5.10
CA ARG A 113 -2.55 9.36 5.08
C ARG A 113 -2.27 8.59 3.80
N VAL A 114 -1.11 8.86 3.20
CA VAL A 114 -0.57 8.08 2.11
C VAL A 114 0.41 7.06 2.66
N TYR A 115 0.31 5.84 2.18
CA TYR A 115 1.27 4.76 2.42
C TYR A 115 1.94 4.41 1.11
N ILE A 116 3.26 4.18 1.15
CA ILE A 116 4.04 3.64 0.05
C ILE A 116 4.69 2.35 0.54
N GLU A 117 4.49 1.28 -0.18
CA GLU A 117 5.07 -0.03 0.08
C GLU A 117 5.97 -0.45 -1.06
N PHE A 118 7.17 -0.93 -0.75
CA PHE A 118 8.04 -1.56 -1.73
C PHE A 118 7.68 -3.03 -1.87
N LEU A 119 7.14 -3.43 -3.01
CA LEU A 119 6.64 -4.78 -3.25
C LEU A 119 7.71 -5.69 -3.85
N SER A 120 8.34 -5.27 -4.95
CA SER A 120 9.35 -6.08 -5.66
C SER A 120 10.28 -5.21 -6.50
N PHE A 121 11.35 -5.84 -7.00
CA PHE A 121 12.24 -5.26 -7.99
C PHE A 121 12.42 -6.25 -9.12
N GLU A 122 12.02 -5.87 -10.32
CA GLU A 122 11.96 -6.74 -11.49
C GLU A 122 12.41 -5.98 -12.75
N ALA A 123 13.24 -6.61 -13.57
CA ALA A 123 13.70 -6.06 -14.86
C ALA A 123 14.24 -4.62 -14.80
N GLY A 124 14.90 -4.24 -13.69
CA GLY A 124 15.46 -2.90 -13.52
C GLY A 124 14.46 -1.84 -13.04
N ALA A 125 13.24 -2.23 -12.70
CA ALA A 125 12.20 -1.35 -12.16
C ALA A 125 11.77 -1.78 -10.76
N ALA A 126 11.35 -0.83 -9.93
CA ALA A 126 10.81 -1.07 -8.61
C ALA A 126 9.27 -1.01 -8.65
N LYS A 127 8.62 -2.06 -8.11
CA LYS A 127 7.15 -2.13 -7.96
C LYS A 127 6.76 -1.58 -6.60
N PHE A 128 5.85 -0.61 -6.60
CA PHE A 128 5.33 0.03 -5.39
C PHE A 128 3.82 -0.14 -5.30
N GLY A 129 3.33 -0.44 -4.10
CA GLY A 129 1.94 -0.24 -3.72
C GLY A 129 1.78 1.14 -3.09
N VAL A 130 0.81 1.92 -3.56
CA VAL A 130 0.45 3.20 -2.96
C VAL A 130 -0.99 3.12 -2.50
N TYR A 131 -1.20 3.41 -1.22
CA TYR A 131 -2.49 3.30 -0.56
C TYR A 131 -2.83 4.62 0.10
N VAL A 132 -4.08 5.05 -0.03
CA VAL A 132 -4.55 6.26 0.64
C VAL A 132 -5.65 5.92 1.62
N MET A 133 -5.39 6.19 2.89
CA MET A 133 -6.38 6.11 3.95
C MET A 133 -7.11 7.45 4.04
N ASP A 134 -8.41 7.44 3.78
CA ASP A 134 -9.30 8.61 3.88
C ASP A 134 -10.72 8.14 4.26
N LYS A 135 -10.91 7.77 5.51
CA LYS A 135 -12.19 7.24 6.00
C LYS A 135 -13.35 8.23 5.88
N SER A 136 -13.04 9.51 5.94
CA SER A 136 -14.04 10.60 5.87
C SER A 136 -14.24 11.14 4.45
N GLN A 137 -13.61 10.54 3.45
CA GLN A 137 -13.70 10.92 2.03
C GLN A 137 -13.41 12.41 1.76
N ARG A 138 -12.41 12.94 2.43
CA ARG A 138 -12.04 14.38 2.39
C ARG A 138 -11.31 14.79 1.14
N VAL A 139 -10.67 13.82 0.43
CA VAL A 139 -9.84 14.10 -0.73
C VAL A 139 -10.33 13.42 -2.00
N GLY A 140 -10.03 14.02 -3.14
CA GLY A 140 -9.97 13.38 -4.44
C GLY A 140 -8.51 13.11 -4.79
N ILE A 141 -8.21 12.00 -5.48
CA ILE A 141 -6.85 11.61 -5.81
C ILE A 141 -6.77 11.23 -7.27
N GLU A 142 -5.77 11.78 -7.95
CA GLU A 142 -5.38 11.43 -9.30
C GLU A 142 -3.93 10.95 -9.28
N TYR A 143 -3.59 9.94 -10.07
CA TYR A 143 -2.26 9.34 -10.11
C TYR A 143 -1.59 9.59 -11.46
N TYR A 144 -0.26 9.81 -11.43
CA TYR A 144 0.56 9.90 -12.64
C TYR A 144 1.92 9.21 -12.40
N PRO A 145 2.44 8.42 -13.35
CA PRO A 145 1.80 8.02 -14.60
C PRO A 145 0.59 7.10 -14.34
N ASP A 146 -0.38 7.19 -15.23
CA ASP A 146 -1.58 6.33 -15.19
C ASP A 146 -1.29 4.98 -15.86
N GLN A 147 -0.31 4.25 -15.33
CA GLN A 147 0.02 2.90 -15.75
C GLN A 147 -0.89 1.91 -15.03
N GLU A 148 -1.74 1.22 -15.75
CA GLU A 148 -2.38 0.01 -15.23
C GLU A 148 -1.34 -1.11 -15.23
N VAL A 149 -0.78 -1.41 -14.08
CA VAL A 149 -0.03 -2.64 -13.90
C VAL A 149 -1.05 -3.77 -13.86
N GLN A 150 -1.19 -4.51 -14.95
CA GLN A 150 -2.01 -5.72 -14.97
C GLN A 150 -1.35 -6.70 -13.98
N ASP A 151 -2.06 -7.04 -12.91
CA ASP A 151 -1.70 -8.18 -12.10
C ASP A 151 -1.90 -9.43 -12.97
N GLU A 152 -0.81 -10.00 -13.47
CA GLU A 152 -0.84 -11.36 -14.01
C GLU A 152 -1.20 -12.28 -12.85
N GLN A 153 -2.48 -12.58 -12.75
CA GLN A 153 -2.97 -13.67 -11.92
C GLN A 153 -2.56 -14.97 -12.59
N ASN A 154 -1.45 -15.53 -12.14
CA ASN A 154 -1.10 -16.94 -12.31
C ASN A 154 -1.34 -17.71 -11.02
#